data_1ad92b204d68921798ccb141b80ed0a1
#
_entry.id   1ad92b204d68921798ccb141b80ed0a1
#
_cell.length_a   1.000
_cell.length_b   1.000
_cell.length_c   1.000
_cell.angle_alpha   90.00
_cell.angle_beta   90.00
_cell.angle_gamma   90.00
#
_symmetry.space_group_name_H-M   'P 1'
#
loop_
_entity.id
_entity.type
_entity.pdbx_description
1 polymer ?
#
loop_
_entity_poly.entity_id
_entity_poly.type
_entity_poly.pdbx_seq_one_letter_code
_entity_poly.pdbx_strand_id
1 'polypeptide(L)'
;FAPHPNAKRASQTAIQVLNKAIIEATGVANLLVAVKEPTIEVAQELFSHPRIKLLVVTGGEAVVAQARKVATMRLIAAGAGNPPVVVDETANIARAARSIYDGASFDNNIICADEKEIIAVDSIADQLKAEMQMHSFDVVDVFLI
;
A
#
# COMPACT_ATOMS: atom_id res chain seq x y z
N PHE A 1 15.76 6.83 -1.44
CA PHE A 1 14.75 6.43 -0.47
C PHE A 1 14.82 7.30 0.78
N ALA A 2 13.67 7.76 1.27
CA ALA A 2 13.50 8.40 2.56
C ALA A 2 12.54 7.53 3.41
N PRO A 3 13.07 6.57 4.19
CA PRO A 3 12.25 5.67 4.99
C PRO A 3 11.62 6.39 6.19
N HIS A 4 10.60 5.78 6.77
CA HIS A 4 10.12 6.22 8.07
C HIS A 4 11.25 6.16 9.12
N PRO A 5 11.38 7.13 10.05
CA PRO A 5 12.46 7.16 11.05
C PRO A 5 12.62 5.85 11.83
N ASN A 6 11.52 5.19 12.19
CA ASN A 6 11.56 3.91 12.92
C ASN A 6 12.07 2.73 12.06
N ALA A 7 12.02 2.85 10.73
CA ALA A 7 12.53 1.83 9.79
C ALA A 7 13.94 2.16 9.25
N LYS A 8 14.58 3.22 9.73
CA LYS A 8 15.87 3.72 9.25
C LYS A 8 16.92 2.62 9.14
N ARG A 9 17.20 1.90 10.22
CA ARG A 9 18.24 0.87 10.25
C ARG A 9 17.97 -0.27 9.30
N ALA A 10 16.75 -0.80 9.31
CA ALA A 10 16.35 -1.90 8.42
C ALA A 10 16.45 -1.50 6.95
N SER A 11 15.96 -0.31 6.60
CA SER A 11 16.01 0.21 5.23
C SER A 11 17.45 0.45 4.75
N GLN A 12 18.31 1.01 5.58
CA GLN A 12 19.71 1.24 5.24
C GLN A 12 20.46 -0.09 5.05
N THR A 13 20.24 -1.08 5.91
CA THR A 13 20.83 -2.41 5.77
C THR A 13 20.35 -3.09 4.49
N ALA A 14 19.05 -3.05 4.21
CA ALA A 14 18.48 -3.62 2.98
C ALA A 14 19.12 -2.99 1.71
N ILE A 15 19.25 -1.66 1.68
CA ILE A 15 19.88 -0.95 0.55
C ILE A 15 21.36 -1.34 0.39
N GLN A 16 22.10 -1.52 1.47
CA GLN A 16 23.50 -1.98 1.39
C GLN A 16 23.59 -3.40 0.80
N VAL A 17 22.76 -4.33 1.27
CA VAL A 17 22.70 -5.71 0.75
C VAL A 17 22.32 -5.72 -0.75
N LEU A 18 21.28 -4.97 -1.12
CA LEU A 18 20.84 -4.88 -2.50
C LEU A 18 21.90 -4.24 -3.41
N ASN A 19 22.55 -3.15 -2.98
CA ASN A 19 23.62 -2.53 -3.77
C ASN A 19 24.82 -3.47 -3.96
N LYS A 20 25.16 -4.28 -2.98
CA LYS A 20 26.22 -5.30 -3.14
C LYS A 20 25.85 -6.28 -4.26
N ALA A 21 24.65 -6.84 -4.23
CA ALA A 21 24.19 -7.75 -5.29
C ALA A 21 24.12 -7.07 -6.67
N ILE A 22 23.68 -5.81 -6.73
CA ILE A 22 23.63 -5.02 -7.96
C ILE A 22 25.04 -4.81 -8.54
N ILE A 23 26.00 -4.45 -7.70
CA ILE A 23 27.40 -4.25 -8.14
C ILE A 23 27.97 -5.57 -8.66
N GLU A 24 27.76 -6.68 -7.96
CA GLU A 24 28.21 -8.01 -8.40
C GLU A 24 27.61 -8.41 -9.75
N ALA A 25 26.35 -8.10 -9.98
CA ALA A 25 25.63 -8.47 -11.21
C ALA A 25 25.90 -7.53 -12.41
N THR A 26 26.12 -6.23 -12.16
CA THR A 26 26.10 -5.19 -13.21
C THR A 26 27.35 -4.33 -13.27
N GLY A 27 28.18 -4.33 -12.24
CA GLY A 27 29.31 -3.42 -12.08
C GLY A 27 28.94 -1.98 -11.74
N VAL A 28 27.63 -1.67 -11.60
CA VAL A 28 27.14 -0.30 -11.35
C VAL A 28 26.93 -0.09 -9.86
N ALA A 29 27.56 0.95 -9.32
CA ALA A 29 27.43 1.32 -7.91
C ALA A 29 26.34 2.38 -7.69
N ASN A 30 25.79 2.40 -6.45
CA ASN A 30 24.88 3.45 -5.96
C ASN A 30 23.59 3.62 -6.78
N LEU A 31 23.05 2.53 -7.33
CA LEU A 31 21.72 2.56 -7.95
C LEU A 31 20.61 2.75 -6.92
N LEU A 32 20.83 2.27 -5.70
CA LEU A 32 19.93 2.48 -4.58
C LEU A 32 20.63 3.35 -3.53
N VAL A 33 19.98 4.43 -3.11
CA VAL A 33 20.49 5.32 -2.07
C VAL A 33 19.39 5.65 -1.06
N ALA A 34 19.76 5.82 0.20
CA ALA A 34 18.86 6.28 1.24
C ALA A 34 19.41 7.50 1.95
N VAL A 35 18.51 8.34 2.43
CA VAL A 35 18.89 9.43 3.34
C VAL A 35 19.48 8.86 4.63
N LYS A 36 20.53 9.48 5.13
CA LYS A 36 21.19 9.05 6.36
C LYS A 36 20.31 9.28 7.58
N GLU A 37 19.69 10.45 7.65
CA GLU A 37 18.78 10.85 8.73
C GLU A 37 17.43 11.22 8.12
N PRO A 38 16.41 10.32 8.18
CA PRO A 38 15.09 10.61 7.64
C PRO A 38 14.32 11.52 8.61
N THR A 39 14.31 12.81 8.32
CA THR A 39 13.54 13.84 9.04
C THR A 39 12.49 14.44 8.12
N ILE A 40 11.56 15.20 8.71
CA ILE A 40 10.54 15.93 7.95
C ILE A 40 11.18 16.97 7.02
N GLU A 41 12.21 17.67 7.50
CA GLU A 41 12.95 18.68 6.74
C GLU A 41 13.63 18.07 5.52
N VAL A 42 14.30 16.92 5.69
CA VAL A 42 14.92 16.18 4.58
C VAL A 42 13.87 15.70 3.58
N ALA A 43 12.72 15.23 4.05
CA ALA A 43 11.63 14.83 3.16
C ALA A 43 11.11 16.03 2.34
N GLN A 44 10.93 17.19 2.95
CA GLN A 44 10.51 18.43 2.27
C GLN A 44 11.53 18.87 1.21
N GLU A 45 12.83 18.79 1.52
CA GLU A 45 13.90 19.08 0.57
C GLU A 45 13.82 18.14 -0.65
N LEU A 46 13.61 16.84 -0.41
CA LEU A 46 13.46 15.86 -1.50
C LEU A 46 12.22 16.13 -2.36
N PHE A 47 11.10 16.57 -1.75
CA PHE A 47 9.85 16.83 -2.46
C PHE A 47 9.95 17.96 -3.50
N SER A 48 10.92 18.85 -3.36
CA SER A 48 11.15 19.98 -4.26
C SER A 48 12.52 19.97 -4.95
N HIS A 49 13.30 18.87 -4.77
CA HIS A 49 14.69 18.85 -5.23
C HIS A 49 14.78 18.81 -6.77
N PRO A 50 15.50 19.74 -7.42
CA PRO A 50 15.47 19.94 -8.88
C PRO A 50 16.05 18.77 -9.69
N ARG A 51 16.87 17.91 -9.09
CA ARG A 51 17.44 16.73 -9.76
C ARG A 51 16.56 15.50 -9.65
N ILE A 52 15.51 15.52 -8.85
CA ILE A 52 14.53 14.42 -8.76
C ILE A 52 13.53 14.58 -9.91
N LYS A 53 13.37 13.55 -10.73
CA LYS A 53 12.48 13.56 -11.90
C LYS A 53 11.12 12.95 -11.61
N LEU A 54 11.06 12.04 -10.65
CA LEU A 54 9.84 11.37 -10.20
C LEU A 54 9.89 11.24 -8.69
N LEU A 55 8.84 11.69 -8.05
CA LEU A 55 8.62 11.51 -6.61
C LEU A 55 7.53 10.46 -6.41
N VAL A 56 7.83 9.40 -5.68
CA VAL A 56 6.85 8.39 -5.25
C VAL A 56 6.69 8.51 -3.74
N VAL A 57 5.49 8.84 -3.29
CA VAL A 57 5.19 9.03 -1.86
C VAL A 57 4.10 8.04 -1.44
N THR A 58 4.43 7.22 -0.45
CA THR A 58 3.46 6.35 0.22
C THR A 58 3.48 6.69 1.70
N GLY A 59 2.33 6.97 2.28
CA GLY A 59 2.26 7.34 3.69
C GLY A 59 0.90 7.90 4.08
N GLY A 60 0.82 8.43 5.30
CA GLY A 60 -0.39 9.05 5.81
C GLY A 60 -0.78 10.31 5.02
N GLU A 61 -2.05 10.69 5.13
CA GLU A 61 -2.65 11.80 4.37
C GLU A 61 -1.85 13.11 4.46
N ALA A 62 -1.34 13.44 5.65
CA ALA A 62 -0.57 14.67 5.86
C ALA A 62 0.72 14.70 5.01
N VAL A 63 1.43 13.58 4.89
CA VAL A 63 2.66 13.46 4.09
C VAL A 63 2.33 13.60 2.61
N VAL A 64 1.28 12.92 2.15
CA VAL A 64 0.81 13.00 0.76
C VAL A 64 0.35 14.41 0.41
N ALA A 65 -0.42 15.06 1.29
CA ALA A 65 -0.89 16.44 1.09
C ALA A 65 0.30 17.42 1.01
N GLN A 66 1.29 17.26 1.89
CA GLN A 66 2.49 18.08 1.84
C GLN A 66 3.29 17.87 0.55
N ALA A 67 3.49 16.62 0.13
CA ALA A 67 4.16 16.34 -1.13
C ALA A 67 3.42 16.96 -2.33
N ARG A 68 2.09 16.85 -2.40
CA ARG A 68 1.28 17.48 -3.44
C ARG A 68 1.41 18.99 -3.48
N LYS A 69 1.57 19.63 -2.31
CA LYS A 69 1.67 21.08 -2.20
C LYS A 69 3.01 21.63 -2.72
N VAL A 70 4.11 20.87 -2.53
CA VAL A 70 5.47 21.40 -2.78
C VAL A 70 6.21 20.72 -3.92
N ALA A 71 5.74 19.56 -4.42
CA ALA A 71 6.43 18.84 -5.49
C ALA A 71 6.46 19.67 -6.78
N THR A 72 7.66 19.80 -7.33
CA THR A 72 7.91 20.50 -8.61
C THR A 72 8.17 19.52 -9.77
N MET A 73 8.16 18.21 -9.47
CA MET A 73 8.35 17.12 -10.42
C MET A 73 7.10 16.26 -10.52
N ARG A 74 7.15 15.27 -11.41
CA ARG A 74 6.08 14.27 -11.50
C ARG A 74 5.92 13.53 -10.17
N LEU A 75 4.69 13.49 -9.65
CA LEU A 75 4.35 12.88 -8.37
C LEU A 75 3.41 11.68 -8.58
N ILE A 76 3.76 10.55 -7.95
CA ILE A 76 2.87 9.42 -7.70
C ILE A 76 2.68 9.36 -6.18
N ALA A 77 1.46 9.53 -5.72
CA ALA A 77 1.17 9.57 -4.29
C ALA A 77 0.05 8.59 -3.94
N ALA A 78 0.30 7.77 -2.93
CA ALA A 78 -0.66 6.85 -2.34
C ALA A 78 -0.80 7.16 -0.84
N GLY A 79 -2.02 7.49 -0.43
CA GLY A 79 -2.39 7.67 0.97
C GLY A 79 -2.79 6.36 1.65
N ALA A 80 -3.56 6.46 2.74
CA ALA A 80 -4.18 5.31 3.38
C ALA A 80 -5.11 4.60 2.39
N GLY A 81 -4.97 3.29 2.29
CA GLY A 81 -5.82 2.47 1.43
C GLY A 81 -7.03 1.95 2.19
N ASN A 82 -8.18 1.95 1.52
CA ASN A 82 -9.41 1.29 1.96
C ASN A 82 -10.09 0.65 0.74
N PRO A 83 -9.49 -0.39 0.13
CA PRO A 83 -9.98 -0.97 -1.11
C PRO A 83 -11.33 -1.68 -0.90
N PRO A 84 -12.39 -1.28 -1.62
CA PRO A 84 -13.66 -2.00 -1.61
C PRO A 84 -13.64 -3.13 -2.62
N VAL A 85 -14.39 -4.19 -2.31
CA VAL A 85 -14.80 -5.24 -3.27
C VAL A 85 -16.27 -5.03 -3.61
N VAL A 86 -16.60 -5.02 -4.88
CA VAL A 86 -17.98 -4.93 -5.36
C VAL A 86 -18.42 -6.30 -5.86
N VAL A 87 -19.54 -6.79 -5.33
CA VAL A 87 -20.12 -8.09 -5.69
C VAL A 87 -21.56 -7.89 -6.15
N ASP A 88 -21.84 -8.22 -7.39
CA ASP A 88 -23.18 -8.17 -7.98
C ASP A 88 -23.81 -9.56 -8.14
N GLU A 89 -25.05 -9.59 -8.58
CA GLU A 89 -25.85 -10.82 -8.75
C GLU A 89 -25.30 -11.80 -9.81
N THR A 90 -24.36 -11.38 -10.65
CA THR A 90 -23.72 -12.25 -11.65
C THR A 90 -22.53 -13.01 -11.08
N ALA A 91 -22.12 -12.69 -9.86
CA ALA A 91 -20.96 -13.29 -9.22
C ALA A 91 -21.20 -14.76 -8.83
N ASN A 92 -20.16 -15.58 -8.93
CA ASN A 92 -20.14 -16.88 -8.26
C ASN A 92 -19.85 -16.63 -6.78
N ILE A 93 -20.86 -16.76 -5.92
CA ILE A 93 -20.79 -16.37 -4.51
C ILE A 93 -19.70 -17.13 -3.75
N ALA A 94 -19.59 -18.43 -3.91
CA ALA A 94 -18.58 -19.24 -3.22
C ALA A 94 -17.15 -18.80 -3.60
N ARG A 95 -16.92 -18.53 -4.89
CA ARG A 95 -15.62 -18.00 -5.35
C ARG A 95 -15.37 -16.60 -4.85
N ALA A 96 -16.39 -15.74 -4.87
CA ALA A 96 -16.27 -14.36 -4.37
C ALA A 96 -15.91 -14.36 -2.87
N ALA A 97 -16.66 -15.11 -2.05
CA ALA A 97 -16.38 -15.26 -0.63
C ALA A 97 -14.96 -15.74 -0.35
N ARG A 98 -14.51 -16.78 -1.08
CA ARG A 98 -13.15 -17.31 -0.94
C ARG A 98 -12.09 -16.29 -1.33
N SER A 99 -12.26 -15.60 -2.46
CA SER A 99 -11.29 -14.59 -2.92
C SER A 99 -11.20 -13.40 -1.97
N ILE A 100 -12.34 -12.94 -1.44
CA ILE A 100 -12.38 -11.87 -0.44
C ILE A 100 -11.67 -12.31 0.84
N TYR A 101 -11.93 -13.54 1.29
CA TYR A 101 -11.24 -14.10 2.46
C TYR A 101 -9.73 -14.11 2.26
N ASP A 102 -9.26 -14.66 1.16
CA ASP A 102 -7.83 -14.78 0.88
C ASP A 102 -7.14 -13.40 0.79
N GLY A 103 -7.77 -12.41 0.15
CA GLY A 103 -7.24 -11.06 0.02
C GLY A 103 -7.30 -10.25 1.32
N ALA A 104 -8.45 -10.26 2.00
CA ALA A 104 -8.63 -9.50 3.23
C ALA A 104 -7.86 -10.09 4.43
N SER A 105 -7.58 -11.38 4.45
CA SER A 105 -6.78 -12.01 5.51
C SER A 105 -5.28 -11.98 5.26
N PHE A 106 -4.86 -11.59 4.06
CA PHE A 106 -3.46 -11.52 3.72
C PHE A 106 -2.71 -10.56 4.65
N ASP A 107 -1.56 -11.00 5.14
CA ASP A 107 -0.72 -10.25 6.09
C ASP A 107 -1.49 -9.60 7.27
N ASN A 108 -2.51 -10.29 7.80
CA ASN A 108 -3.39 -9.80 8.85
C ASN A 108 -4.10 -8.46 8.52
N ASN A 109 -4.42 -8.25 7.25
CA ASN A 109 -5.03 -7.02 6.74
C ASN A 109 -4.22 -5.73 6.99
N ILE A 110 -2.89 -5.85 7.10
CA ILE A 110 -2.01 -4.71 7.37
C ILE A 110 -1.71 -3.92 6.10
N ILE A 111 -1.62 -4.61 4.96
CA ILE A 111 -1.26 -3.96 3.70
C ILE A 111 -2.39 -3.06 3.21
N CYS A 112 -2.02 -1.90 2.69
CA CYS A 112 -2.96 -0.90 2.17
C CYS A 112 -3.74 -1.36 0.92
N ALA A 113 -3.35 -2.46 0.29
CA ALA A 113 -3.99 -3.05 -0.89
C ALA A 113 -4.95 -4.19 -0.55
N ASP A 114 -4.97 -4.66 0.71
CA ASP A 114 -5.88 -5.71 1.14
C ASP A 114 -7.32 -5.17 1.17
N GLU A 115 -8.28 -6.00 0.83
CA GLU A 115 -9.70 -5.64 0.85
C GLU A 115 -10.16 -5.28 2.27
N LYS A 116 -10.85 -4.15 2.39
CA LYS A 116 -11.31 -3.58 3.68
C LYS A 116 -12.81 -3.48 3.78
N GLU A 117 -13.48 -3.34 2.64
CA GLU A 117 -14.92 -3.15 2.55
C GLU A 117 -15.51 -4.05 1.49
N ILE A 118 -16.75 -4.50 1.72
CA ILE A 118 -17.53 -5.26 0.74
C ILE A 118 -18.80 -4.48 0.43
N ILE A 119 -19.00 -4.20 -0.83
CA ILE A 119 -20.21 -3.57 -1.37
C ILE A 119 -20.94 -4.66 -2.15
N ALA A 120 -22.04 -5.14 -1.65
CA ALA A 120 -22.83 -6.19 -2.29
C ALA A 120 -24.23 -5.71 -2.63
N VAL A 121 -24.79 -6.14 -3.78
CA VAL A 121 -26.21 -5.93 -4.07
C VAL A 121 -27.07 -6.68 -3.06
N ASP A 122 -28.16 -6.07 -2.65
CA ASP A 122 -29.05 -6.57 -1.58
C ASP A 122 -29.50 -8.02 -1.83
N SER A 123 -29.83 -8.38 -3.08
CA SER A 123 -30.34 -9.70 -3.46
C SER A 123 -29.42 -10.88 -3.14
N ILE A 124 -28.10 -10.63 -2.97
CA ILE A 124 -27.10 -11.68 -2.72
C ILE A 124 -26.36 -11.51 -1.41
N ALA A 125 -26.61 -10.41 -0.68
CA ALA A 125 -25.82 -10.02 0.48
C ALA A 125 -25.84 -11.07 1.60
N ASP A 126 -27.02 -11.60 1.95
CA ASP A 126 -27.16 -12.63 2.97
C ASP A 126 -26.48 -13.96 2.58
N GLN A 127 -26.57 -14.33 1.30
CA GLN A 127 -25.90 -15.53 0.81
C GLN A 127 -24.38 -15.35 0.84
N LEU A 128 -23.87 -14.19 0.45
CA LEU A 128 -22.45 -13.87 0.52
C LEU A 128 -21.93 -13.91 1.96
N LYS A 129 -22.67 -13.30 2.90
CA LYS A 129 -22.35 -13.36 4.34
C LYS A 129 -22.25 -14.79 4.86
N ALA A 130 -23.26 -15.62 4.55
CA ALA A 130 -23.29 -17.02 4.98
C ALA A 130 -22.09 -17.80 4.43
N GLU A 131 -21.73 -17.60 3.16
CA GLU A 131 -20.58 -18.26 2.53
C GLU A 131 -19.26 -17.79 3.16
N MET A 132 -19.11 -16.50 3.45
CA MET A 132 -17.93 -15.95 4.11
C MET A 132 -17.74 -16.51 5.53
N GLN A 133 -18.81 -16.66 6.29
CA GLN A 133 -18.75 -17.25 7.63
C GLN A 133 -18.22 -18.68 7.64
N MET A 134 -18.42 -19.45 6.56
CA MET A 134 -17.84 -20.79 6.41
C MET A 134 -16.30 -20.76 6.32
N HIS A 135 -15.71 -19.62 5.98
CA HIS A 135 -14.26 -19.42 5.97
C HIS A 135 -13.72 -18.84 7.28
N SER A 136 -14.50 -18.83 8.37
CA SER A 136 -14.13 -18.28 9.69
C SER A 136 -13.91 -16.76 9.68
N PHE A 137 -14.66 -16.04 8.84
CA PHE A 137 -14.63 -14.58 8.80
C PHE A 137 -15.71 -14.01 9.74
N ASP A 138 -15.31 -13.20 10.71
CA ASP A 138 -16.23 -12.36 11.45
C ASP A 138 -16.58 -11.14 10.60
N VAL A 139 -17.67 -11.20 9.85
CA VAL A 139 -18.17 -10.06 9.06
C VAL A 139 -18.89 -9.12 10.02
N VAL A 140 -18.26 -7.98 10.30
CA VAL A 140 -18.80 -7.01 11.26
C VAL A 140 -19.83 -6.10 10.60
N ASP A 141 -19.58 -5.61 9.39
CA ASP A 141 -20.51 -4.77 8.63
C ASP A 141 -20.43 -5.04 7.13
N VAL A 142 -21.60 -5.11 6.47
CA VAL A 142 -21.73 -5.14 5.01
C VAL A 142 -22.55 -3.94 4.59
N PHE A 143 -22.00 -3.06 3.75
CA PHE A 143 -22.76 -1.99 3.13
C PHE A 143 -23.60 -2.57 2.00
N LEU A 144 -24.92 -2.40 2.09
CA LEU A 144 -25.90 -2.83 1.08
C LEU A 144 -26.21 -1.67 0.14
N ILE A 145 -26.24 -1.92 -1.16
CA ILE A 145 -26.67 -0.99 -2.21
C ILE A 145 -27.91 -1.55 -2.88
#